data_49990f93378774cf14e59fe25d1dfb11
#
_entry.id   49990f93378774cf14e59fe25d1dfb11
#
_cell.length_a   1.000
_cell.length_b   1.000
_cell.length_c   1.000
_cell.angle_alpha   90.00
_cell.angle_beta   90.00
_cell.angle_gamma   90.00
#
_symmetry.space_group_name_H-M   'P 1'
#
loop_
_entity.id
_entity.type
_entity.pdbx_description
1 polymer ?
#
loop_
_entity_poly.entity_id
_entity_poly.type
_entity_poly.pdbx_seq_one_letter_code
_entity_poly.pdbx_strand_id
1 'polypeptide(L)'
;FLKKRTMHMPAFKLSPVALALVALCVLTGGAALLHTDASRAADQPAAAQPRPALTVTTAQPQRTSVPQRLSANGNVAAWQEASVGAESNGLRLTAVNVNVGDVVKAGQVLATFAADTVQADVAQARASVMEAEANAAEAAANAERARGLQASGALSQQQIQQYTTAEQTAKARVEAARAQLNAQQLRLKFTQVLAPDSGVISARTATVGAVVGSGTELFRMVRKGRLEW
;
A
#
# COMPACT_ATOMS: atom_id res chain seq x y z
N PHE A 1 3.75 -31.61 -12.54
CA PHE A 1 2.72 -32.68 -12.65
C PHE A 1 1.41 -32.04 -13.09
N LEU A 2 1.21 -31.92 -14.42
CA LEU A 2 -0.06 -31.52 -15.02
C LEU A 2 -0.72 -32.73 -15.61
N LYS A 3 -1.89 -33.12 -15.10
CA LYS A 3 -2.72 -34.23 -15.59
C LYS A 3 -3.74 -33.66 -16.58
N LYS A 4 -3.47 -33.86 -17.87
CA LYS A 4 -4.37 -33.59 -19.00
C LYS A 4 -5.53 -34.59 -18.95
N ARG A 5 -6.77 -34.12 -18.85
CA ARG A 5 -7.99 -34.91 -18.90
C ARG A 5 -8.60 -34.73 -20.29
N THR A 6 -8.47 -35.79 -21.10
CA THR A 6 -9.11 -35.89 -22.42
C THR A 6 -10.56 -36.33 -22.24
N MET A 7 -11.47 -35.56 -22.81
CA MET A 7 -12.90 -35.87 -22.86
C MET A 7 -13.20 -36.71 -24.10
N HIS A 8 -13.72 -37.89 -23.87
CA HIS A 8 -14.12 -38.86 -24.91
C HIS A 8 -15.60 -38.61 -25.21
N MET A 9 -15.94 -38.31 -26.49
CA MET A 9 -17.32 -38.25 -26.98
C MET A 9 -17.72 -39.63 -27.53
N PRO A 10 -18.92 -40.14 -27.20
CA PRO A 10 -19.40 -41.40 -27.82
C PRO A 10 -20.04 -41.13 -29.18
N ALA A 11 -19.66 -41.94 -30.15
CA ALA A 11 -20.23 -41.96 -31.48
C ALA A 11 -21.63 -42.67 -31.47
N PHE A 12 -22.62 -41.97 -31.99
CA PHE A 12 -24.01 -42.49 -32.14
C PHE A 12 -24.11 -43.31 -33.42
N LYS A 13 -24.31 -44.63 -33.29
CA LYS A 13 -24.58 -45.55 -34.42
C LYS A 13 -26.09 -45.60 -34.68
N LEU A 14 -26.55 -45.06 -35.80
CA LEU A 14 -27.91 -45.26 -36.30
C LEU A 14 -28.09 -46.67 -36.83
N SER A 15 -29.12 -47.38 -36.36
CA SER A 15 -29.50 -48.73 -36.78
C SER A 15 -30.31 -48.74 -38.11
N PRO A 16 -30.20 -49.78 -38.94
CA PRO A 16 -30.75 -49.79 -40.29
C PRO A 16 -32.26 -49.99 -40.39
N VAL A 17 -32.99 -49.88 -39.26
CA VAL A 17 -34.46 -50.09 -39.23
C VAL A 17 -35.28 -48.86 -39.60
N ALA A 18 -34.66 -47.70 -39.59
CA ALA A 18 -35.33 -46.39 -39.87
C ALA A 18 -35.54 -46.15 -41.39
N LEU A 19 -34.95 -46.90 -42.26
CA LEU A 19 -34.96 -46.72 -43.74
C LEU A 19 -36.07 -47.45 -44.43
N ALA A 20 -36.77 -48.40 -43.75
CA ALA A 20 -37.81 -49.27 -44.36
C ALA A 20 -39.23 -48.65 -44.22
N LEU A 21 -39.48 -47.64 -43.46
CA LEU A 21 -40.82 -47.10 -43.20
C LEU A 21 -41.22 -45.92 -44.10
N VAL A 22 -40.32 -45.37 -44.88
CA VAL A 22 -40.59 -44.27 -45.80
C VAL A 22 -41.05 -44.72 -47.18
N ALA A 23 -40.82 -45.99 -47.56
CA ALA A 23 -41.13 -46.56 -48.92
C ALA A 23 -42.56 -47.04 -49.04
N LEU A 24 -43.36 -47.12 -47.96
CA LEU A 24 -44.72 -47.80 -48.06
C LEU A 24 -45.89 -46.78 -48.18
N CYS A 25 -45.67 -45.47 -48.13
CA CYS A 25 -46.72 -44.49 -48.22
C CYS A 25 -46.98 -43.84 -49.57
N VAL A 26 -46.30 -44.30 -50.64
CA VAL A 26 -46.41 -43.72 -52.01
C VAL A 26 -47.33 -44.53 -52.94
N LEU A 27 -47.86 -45.68 -52.54
CA LEU A 27 -48.56 -46.60 -53.45
C LEU A 27 -50.07 -46.77 -53.27
N THR A 28 -50.71 -45.99 -52.46
CA THR A 28 -52.20 -46.05 -52.32
C THR A 28 -52.84 -44.67 -52.38
N GLY A 29 -53.11 -44.19 -53.59
CA GLY A 29 -53.79 -42.91 -53.72
C GLY A 29 -54.08 -42.45 -55.13
N GLY A 30 -54.22 -43.40 -56.05
CA GLY A 30 -54.68 -43.05 -57.38
C GLY A 30 -56.00 -43.74 -57.67
N ALA A 31 -57.12 -43.10 -57.59
CA ALA A 31 -58.34 -43.32 -58.36
C ALA A 31 -59.58 -42.79 -57.67
N ALA A 32 -60.02 -41.69 -58.12
CA ALA A 32 -61.46 -41.41 -58.27
C ALA A 32 -61.63 -40.09 -59.05
N LEU A 33 -61.78 -40.34 -60.34
CA LEU A 33 -62.22 -39.33 -61.30
C LEU A 33 -63.71 -39.28 -61.32
N LEU A 34 -64.19 -38.07 -61.59
CA LEU A 34 -65.47 -37.79 -62.31
C LEU A 34 -66.78 -37.86 -61.50
N HIS A 35 -67.28 -36.68 -61.07
CA HIS A 35 -68.67 -36.36 -61.38
C HIS A 35 -68.73 -34.84 -61.58
N THR A 36 -69.05 -34.50 -62.81
CA THR A 36 -69.58 -33.24 -63.26
C THR A 36 -71.07 -33.13 -62.83
N ASP A 37 -71.44 -32.11 -62.16
CA ASP A 37 -72.81 -31.57 -62.25
C ASP A 37 -72.77 -30.02 -62.19
N ALA A 38 -73.28 -29.52 -63.30
CA ALA A 38 -73.56 -28.13 -63.51
C ALA A 38 -74.85 -27.76 -62.80
N SER A 39 -74.85 -26.76 -61.94
CA SER A 39 -76.00 -26.00 -61.54
C SER A 39 -75.68 -24.54 -61.31
N ARG A 40 -76.04 -23.84 -62.24
CA ARG A 40 -76.65 -22.50 -62.40
C ARG A 40 -76.64 -21.60 -61.19
N ALA A 41 -75.96 -20.53 -61.37
CA ALA A 41 -76.29 -19.13 -61.09
C ALA A 41 -77.19 -18.79 -59.91
N ALA A 42 -76.67 -18.07 -59.01
CA ALA A 42 -77.39 -16.89 -58.43
C ALA A 42 -76.31 -15.84 -58.15
N ASP A 43 -76.45 -14.79 -58.89
CA ASP A 43 -75.71 -13.55 -58.71
C ASP A 43 -76.09 -12.97 -57.33
N GLN A 44 -75.14 -13.13 -56.37
CA GLN A 44 -75.22 -12.37 -55.13
C GLN A 44 -74.06 -11.41 -55.16
N PRO A 45 -74.33 -10.09 -55.00
CA PRO A 45 -73.24 -9.15 -54.90
C PRO A 45 -72.41 -9.51 -53.69
N ALA A 46 -71.16 -9.82 -53.92
CA ALA A 46 -70.17 -10.04 -52.87
C ALA A 46 -70.15 -8.82 -51.94
N ALA A 47 -70.68 -9.01 -50.73
CA ALA A 47 -70.53 -8.03 -49.71
C ALA A 47 -69.02 -7.65 -49.58
N ALA A 48 -68.74 -6.42 -49.89
CA ALA A 48 -67.34 -5.90 -49.76
C ALA A 48 -66.89 -6.12 -48.32
N GLN A 49 -65.97 -7.05 -48.14
CA GLN A 49 -65.31 -7.19 -46.84
C GLN A 49 -64.71 -5.87 -46.46
N PRO A 50 -65.01 -5.33 -45.27
CA PRO A 50 -64.42 -4.07 -44.84
C PRO A 50 -62.92 -4.24 -44.82
N ARG A 51 -62.21 -3.50 -45.69
CA ARG A 51 -60.74 -3.47 -45.68
C ARG A 51 -60.36 -2.85 -44.35
N PRO A 52 -59.53 -3.54 -43.55
CA PRO A 52 -59.07 -2.96 -42.32
C PRO A 52 -58.30 -1.66 -42.61
N ALA A 53 -58.75 -0.56 -41.96
CA ALA A 53 -58.22 0.76 -42.16
C ALA A 53 -56.78 0.93 -41.69
N LEU A 54 -56.30 -0.06 -40.98
CA LEU A 54 -54.93 -0.10 -40.43
C LEU A 54 -54.39 -1.52 -40.40
N THR A 55 -53.27 -1.75 -41.03
CA THR A 55 -52.49 -3.00 -40.86
C THR A 55 -51.50 -2.76 -39.71
N VAL A 56 -51.73 -3.47 -38.60
CA VAL A 56 -50.86 -3.38 -37.45
C VAL A 56 -49.97 -4.61 -37.41
N THR A 57 -48.66 -4.41 -37.48
CA THR A 57 -47.69 -5.47 -37.27
C THR A 57 -47.44 -5.59 -35.77
N THR A 58 -47.79 -6.71 -35.18
CA THR A 58 -47.51 -6.99 -33.76
C THR A 58 -46.17 -7.67 -33.65
N ALA A 59 -45.36 -7.18 -32.74
CA ALA A 59 -44.10 -7.82 -32.35
C ALA A 59 -44.20 -8.30 -30.90
N GLN A 60 -43.72 -9.50 -30.64
CA GLN A 60 -43.65 -10.00 -29.29
C GLN A 60 -42.43 -9.39 -28.57
N PRO A 61 -42.60 -8.98 -27.31
CA PRO A 61 -41.50 -8.46 -26.55
C PRO A 61 -40.45 -9.56 -26.31
N GLN A 62 -39.22 -9.32 -26.73
CA GLN A 62 -38.11 -10.22 -26.48
C GLN A 62 -37.27 -9.68 -25.34
N ARG A 63 -36.89 -10.55 -24.41
CA ARG A 63 -35.93 -10.19 -23.37
C ARG A 63 -34.57 -10.06 -24.01
N THR A 64 -34.02 -8.88 -24.00
CA THR A 64 -32.66 -8.59 -24.42
C THR A 64 -31.86 -7.97 -23.30
N SER A 65 -30.57 -8.25 -23.25
CA SER A 65 -29.69 -7.59 -22.32
C SER A 65 -29.17 -6.30 -22.97
N VAL A 66 -29.54 -5.17 -22.39
CA VAL A 66 -29.04 -3.87 -22.84
C VAL A 66 -27.84 -3.49 -21.95
N PRO A 67 -26.62 -3.41 -22.50
CA PRO A 67 -25.47 -2.98 -21.72
C PRO A 67 -25.64 -1.50 -21.35
N GLN A 68 -25.84 -1.23 -20.08
CA GLN A 68 -25.81 0.12 -19.55
C GLN A 68 -24.36 0.54 -19.29
N ARG A 69 -23.86 1.49 -20.07
CA ARG A 69 -22.55 2.07 -19.86
C ARG A 69 -22.70 3.34 -19.03
N LEU A 70 -22.07 3.32 -17.87
CA LEU A 70 -21.89 4.50 -17.04
C LEU A 70 -20.51 5.08 -17.36
N SER A 71 -20.45 6.27 -17.89
CA SER A 71 -19.19 7.03 -18.01
C SER A 71 -19.13 8.04 -16.88
N ALA A 72 -18.05 8.02 -16.13
CA ALA A 72 -17.78 8.97 -15.07
C ALA A 72 -16.41 9.60 -15.32
N ASN A 73 -16.30 10.89 -15.05
CA ASN A 73 -15.05 11.64 -15.12
C ASN A 73 -14.62 11.99 -13.70
N GLY A 74 -13.35 11.85 -13.40
CA GLY A 74 -12.78 12.17 -12.11
C GLY A 74 -11.27 12.27 -12.19
N ASN A 75 -10.67 12.82 -11.15
CA ASN A 75 -9.23 12.89 -11.01
C ASN A 75 -8.75 11.71 -10.16
N VAL A 76 -7.65 11.10 -10.59
CA VAL A 76 -6.95 10.10 -9.77
C VAL A 76 -6.03 10.86 -8.81
N ALA A 77 -6.19 10.62 -7.52
CA ALA A 77 -5.39 11.21 -6.46
C ALA A 77 -4.76 10.13 -5.56
N ALA A 78 -3.73 10.50 -4.84
CA ALA A 78 -3.17 9.65 -3.82
C ALA A 78 -4.18 9.50 -2.67
N TRP A 79 -4.46 8.26 -2.25
CA TRP A 79 -5.31 8.02 -1.07
C TRP A 79 -4.75 8.67 0.20
N GLN A 80 -3.44 8.59 0.40
CA GLN A 80 -2.73 9.31 1.44
C GLN A 80 -1.33 9.70 0.94
N GLU A 81 -0.99 10.96 1.13
CA GLU A 81 0.36 11.45 0.93
C GLU A 81 1.07 11.61 2.28
N ALA A 82 2.35 11.30 2.31
CA ALA A 82 3.24 11.63 3.40
C ALA A 82 4.28 12.62 2.90
N SER A 83 4.40 13.74 3.61
CA SER A 83 5.50 14.69 3.43
C SER A 83 6.67 14.27 4.31
N VAL A 84 7.85 14.15 3.73
CA VAL A 84 9.10 13.81 4.41
C VAL A 84 9.95 15.07 4.44
N GLY A 85 10.06 15.67 5.62
CA GLY A 85 10.82 16.90 5.86
C GLY A 85 12.20 16.61 6.44
N ALA A 86 13.05 17.65 6.45
CA ALA A 86 14.31 17.64 7.15
C ALA A 86 14.08 17.80 8.67
N GLU A 87 14.60 16.86 9.48
CA GLU A 87 14.62 16.98 10.94
C GLU A 87 15.87 17.73 11.43
N SER A 88 16.92 17.76 10.62
CA SER A 88 18.16 18.50 10.88
C SER A 88 18.06 19.94 10.40
N ASN A 89 18.78 20.85 11.06
CA ASN A 89 18.83 22.27 10.70
C ASN A 89 20.25 22.67 10.30
N GLY A 90 20.36 23.41 9.18
CA GLY A 90 21.60 24.02 8.75
C GLY A 90 22.64 23.03 8.21
N LEU A 91 22.26 21.79 7.94
CA LEU A 91 23.13 20.79 7.34
C LEU A 91 22.98 20.76 5.82
N ARG A 92 24.10 20.51 5.14
CA ARG A 92 24.15 20.36 3.68
C ARG A 92 23.79 18.93 3.28
N LEU A 93 22.93 18.79 2.28
CA LEU A 93 22.59 17.50 1.66
C LEU A 93 23.79 16.96 0.86
N THR A 94 24.29 15.78 1.21
CA THR A 94 25.44 15.14 0.55
C THR A 94 25.02 14.12 -0.49
N ALA A 95 23.93 13.41 -0.25
CA ALA A 95 23.43 12.40 -1.17
C ALA A 95 21.90 12.38 -1.18
N VAL A 96 21.34 12.09 -2.35
CA VAL A 96 19.93 11.83 -2.59
C VAL A 96 19.84 10.48 -3.31
N ASN A 97 19.24 9.49 -2.67
CA ASN A 97 19.30 8.09 -3.08
C ASN A 97 18.06 7.65 -3.88
N VAL A 98 17.05 8.52 -4.00
CA VAL A 98 15.77 8.19 -4.64
C VAL A 98 15.30 9.31 -5.54
N ASN A 99 14.53 8.94 -6.56
CA ASN A 99 13.93 9.85 -7.53
C ASN A 99 12.39 9.73 -7.51
N VAL A 100 11.74 10.66 -8.20
CA VAL A 100 10.29 10.60 -8.41
C VAL A 100 9.94 9.36 -9.22
N GLY A 101 8.94 8.60 -8.74
CA GLY A 101 8.51 7.32 -9.29
C GLY A 101 9.14 6.09 -8.61
N ASP A 102 10.18 6.26 -7.79
CA ASP A 102 10.82 5.14 -7.10
C ASP A 102 9.91 4.56 -6.01
N VAL A 103 9.92 3.23 -5.91
CA VAL A 103 9.26 2.49 -4.83
C VAL A 103 10.22 2.38 -3.66
N VAL A 104 9.79 2.85 -2.50
CA VAL A 104 10.59 2.84 -1.26
C VAL A 104 9.93 1.99 -0.18
N LYS A 105 10.75 1.45 0.73
CA LYS A 105 10.29 0.70 1.90
C LYS A 105 10.37 1.58 3.15
N ALA A 106 9.53 1.32 4.14
CA ALA A 106 9.64 1.95 5.45
C ALA A 106 11.06 1.80 6.03
N GLY A 107 11.62 2.90 6.54
CA GLY A 107 12.99 2.95 7.07
C GLY A 107 14.10 3.01 6.01
N GLN A 108 13.79 3.03 4.73
CA GLN A 108 14.81 3.21 3.67
C GLN A 108 15.38 4.62 3.71
N VAL A 109 16.70 4.76 3.55
CA VAL A 109 17.39 6.05 3.49
C VAL A 109 17.10 6.71 2.14
N LEU A 110 16.40 7.85 2.18
CA LEU A 110 16.05 8.66 1.01
C LEU A 110 17.15 9.65 0.67
N ALA A 111 17.72 10.27 1.70
CA ALA A 111 18.79 11.25 1.54
C ALA A 111 19.71 11.25 2.79
N THR A 112 20.90 11.81 2.63
CA THR A 112 21.90 11.91 3.70
C THR A 112 22.46 13.32 3.76
N PHE A 113 22.58 13.86 4.97
CA PHE A 113 23.22 15.13 5.26
C PHE A 113 24.71 14.95 5.61
N ALA A 114 25.48 16.03 5.51
CA ALA A 114 26.84 16.06 6.03
C ALA A 114 26.82 15.85 7.56
N ALA A 115 27.42 14.77 8.00
CA ALA A 115 27.37 14.34 9.40
C ALA A 115 28.64 14.66 10.17
N ASP A 116 29.69 15.22 9.54
CA ASP A 116 31.04 15.35 10.10
C ASP A 116 31.04 16.16 11.42
N THR A 117 30.36 17.29 11.44
CA THR A 117 30.25 18.15 12.64
C THR A 117 29.45 17.47 13.75
N VAL A 118 28.34 16.80 13.39
CA VAL A 118 27.51 16.08 14.36
C VAL A 118 28.25 14.86 14.93
N GLN A 119 29.06 14.19 14.13
CA GLN A 119 29.92 13.09 14.60
C GLN A 119 30.99 13.60 15.59
N ALA A 120 31.59 14.77 15.33
CA ALA A 120 32.52 15.40 16.27
C ALA A 120 31.83 15.75 17.60
N ASP A 121 30.59 16.26 17.56
CA ASP A 121 29.79 16.57 18.76
C ASP A 121 29.46 15.29 19.55
N VAL A 122 29.14 14.19 18.88
CA VAL A 122 28.95 12.87 19.51
C VAL A 122 30.25 12.37 20.17
N ALA A 123 31.39 12.52 19.50
CA ALA A 123 32.68 12.12 20.06
C ALA A 123 33.04 12.96 21.32
N GLN A 124 32.79 14.27 21.28
CA GLN A 124 32.97 15.16 22.43
C GLN A 124 32.06 14.76 23.60
N ALA A 125 30.74 14.52 23.33
CA ALA A 125 29.80 14.11 24.37
C ALA A 125 30.20 12.74 24.98
N ARG A 126 30.74 11.82 24.17
CA ARG A 126 31.26 10.52 24.65
C ARG A 126 32.46 10.70 25.58
N ALA A 127 33.37 11.61 25.26
CA ALA A 127 34.50 11.93 26.12
C ALA A 127 34.03 12.52 27.47
N SER A 128 33.02 13.38 27.46
CA SER A 128 32.43 13.92 28.68
C SER A 128 31.78 12.85 29.56
N VAL A 129 31.16 11.84 28.98
CA VAL A 129 30.64 10.67 29.75
C VAL A 129 31.79 9.92 30.40
N MET A 130 32.88 9.63 29.69
CA MET A 130 34.05 8.94 30.25
C MET A 130 34.67 9.71 31.40
N GLU A 131 34.80 11.05 31.28
CA GLU A 131 35.26 11.92 32.35
C GLU A 131 34.34 11.85 33.58
N ALA A 132 33.02 11.97 33.38
CA ALA A 132 32.04 11.89 34.45
C ALA A 132 32.07 10.52 35.15
N GLU A 133 32.24 9.43 34.39
CA GLU A 133 32.36 8.06 34.92
C GLU A 133 33.64 7.89 35.75
N ALA A 134 34.76 8.44 35.32
CA ALA A 134 36.01 8.43 36.07
C ALA A 134 35.88 9.18 37.41
N ASN A 135 35.27 10.36 37.39
CA ASN A 135 35.00 11.16 38.57
C ASN A 135 34.03 10.45 39.53
N ALA A 136 33.03 9.76 38.99
CA ALA A 136 32.06 8.98 39.79
C ALA A 136 32.74 7.75 40.42
N ALA A 137 33.63 7.08 39.72
CA ALA A 137 34.42 5.97 40.26
C ALA A 137 35.32 6.42 41.41
N GLU A 138 36.01 7.57 41.28
CA GLU A 138 36.81 8.17 42.35
C GLU A 138 35.93 8.52 43.57
N ALA A 139 34.82 9.24 43.36
CA ALA A 139 33.90 9.59 44.44
C ALA A 139 33.33 8.38 45.16
N ALA A 140 32.96 7.33 44.42
CA ALA A 140 32.49 6.07 44.98
C ALA A 140 33.56 5.37 45.82
N ALA A 141 34.81 5.30 45.35
CA ALA A 141 35.91 4.73 46.10
C ALA A 141 36.25 5.53 47.37
N ASN A 142 36.13 6.86 47.32
CA ASN A 142 36.27 7.73 48.48
C ASN A 142 35.16 7.50 49.53
N ALA A 143 33.90 7.42 49.07
CA ALA A 143 32.74 7.14 49.93
C ALA A 143 32.82 5.75 50.55
N GLU A 144 33.25 4.74 49.81
CA GLU A 144 33.47 3.37 50.30
C GLU A 144 34.55 3.33 51.41
N ARG A 145 35.70 4.00 51.19
CA ARG A 145 36.74 4.13 52.21
C ARG A 145 36.24 4.83 53.46
N ALA A 146 35.47 5.91 53.30
CA ALA A 146 34.89 6.67 54.42
C ALA A 146 33.91 5.82 55.24
N ARG A 147 33.09 4.99 54.60
CA ARG A 147 32.15 4.07 55.27
C ARG A 147 32.92 2.99 56.04
N GLY A 148 34.01 2.45 55.48
CA GLY A 148 34.87 1.44 56.13
C GLY A 148 35.54 1.99 57.41
N LEU A 149 35.83 3.30 57.48
CA LEU A 149 36.43 3.95 58.62
C LEU A 149 35.40 4.39 59.69
N GLN A 150 34.11 4.31 59.40
CA GLN A 150 33.06 4.72 60.34
C GLN A 150 33.12 3.97 61.64
N ALA A 151 33.33 2.63 61.63
CA ALA A 151 33.39 1.80 62.83
C ALA A 151 34.58 2.10 63.75
N SER A 152 35.70 2.60 63.17
CA SER A 152 36.89 3.00 63.92
C SER A 152 36.81 4.38 64.57
N GLY A 153 35.79 5.19 64.22
CA GLY A 153 35.66 6.58 64.70
C GLY A 153 36.69 7.52 64.11
N ALA A 154 37.46 7.09 63.10
CA ALA A 154 38.55 7.90 62.48
C ALA A 154 38.02 9.09 61.65
N LEU A 155 36.72 9.06 61.21
CA LEU A 155 36.08 10.14 60.49
C LEU A 155 34.83 10.61 61.21
N SER A 156 34.55 11.93 61.15
CA SER A 156 33.30 12.47 61.71
C SER A 156 32.11 12.09 60.79
N GLN A 157 30.93 12.04 61.38
CA GLN A 157 29.67 11.83 60.67
C GLN A 157 29.48 12.83 59.51
N GLN A 158 29.86 14.08 59.75
CA GLN A 158 29.82 15.14 58.73
C GLN A 158 30.71 14.79 57.52
N GLN A 159 31.92 14.32 57.76
CA GLN A 159 32.86 13.92 56.68
C GLN A 159 32.33 12.72 55.89
N ILE A 160 31.78 11.70 56.55
CA ILE A 160 31.14 10.57 55.89
C ILE A 160 30.00 11.03 55.01
N GLN A 161 29.15 11.92 55.53
CA GLN A 161 28.01 12.48 54.78
C GLN A 161 28.50 13.29 53.56
N GLN A 162 29.61 14.04 53.68
CA GLN A 162 30.19 14.77 52.55
C GLN A 162 30.63 13.84 51.42
N TYR A 163 31.32 12.75 51.72
CA TYR A 163 31.73 11.73 50.73
C TYR A 163 30.55 11.04 50.09
N THR A 164 29.52 10.70 50.87
CA THR A 164 28.31 10.08 50.34
C THR A 164 27.55 11.01 49.41
N THR A 165 27.45 12.29 49.78
CA THR A 165 26.80 13.30 48.93
C THR A 165 27.63 13.54 47.66
N ALA A 166 28.97 13.57 47.76
CA ALA A 166 29.85 13.69 46.60
C ALA A 166 29.67 12.51 45.63
N GLU A 167 29.57 11.28 46.16
CA GLU A 167 29.25 10.09 45.33
C GLU A 167 27.91 10.24 44.58
N GLN A 168 26.86 10.63 45.30
CA GLN A 168 25.54 10.83 44.71
C GLN A 168 25.56 11.94 43.64
N THR A 169 26.26 13.05 43.90
CA THR A 169 26.42 14.14 42.95
C THR A 169 27.17 13.70 41.70
N ALA A 170 28.27 12.93 41.87
CA ALA A 170 29.04 12.43 40.75
C ALA A 170 28.22 11.44 39.90
N LYS A 171 27.44 10.54 40.52
CA LYS A 171 26.49 9.68 39.80
C LYS A 171 25.44 10.46 39.00
N ALA A 172 24.87 11.54 39.58
CA ALA A 172 23.94 12.39 38.87
C ALA A 172 24.58 13.10 37.67
N ARG A 173 25.87 13.47 37.76
CA ARG A 173 26.63 14.04 36.64
C ARG A 173 26.83 13.00 35.50
N VAL A 174 27.06 11.72 35.81
CA VAL A 174 27.12 10.66 34.80
C VAL A 174 25.79 10.58 34.02
N GLU A 175 24.68 10.55 34.73
CA GLU A 175 23.37 10.51 34.08
C GLU A 175 23.11 11.75 33.22
N ALA A 176 23.50 12.93 33.67
CA ALA A 176 23.40 14.17 32.88
C ALA A 176 24.28 14.11 31.62
N ALA A 177 25.51 13.62 31.71
CA ALA A 177 26.41 13.45 30.58
C ALA A 177 25.89 12.40 29.58
N ARG A 178 25.31 11.29 30.06
CA ARG A 178 24.68 10.26 29.23
C ARG A 178 23.46 10.82 28.49
N ALA A 179 22.62 11.62 29.14
CA ALA A 179 21.50 12.28 28.53
C ALA A 179 21.96 13.22 27.39
N GLN A 180 23.04 13.96 27.61
CA GLN A 180 23.65 14.81 26.58
C GLN A 180 24.19 13.99 25.39
N LEU A 181 24.87 12.86 25.63
CA LEU A 181 25.33 11.95 24.59
C LEU A 181 24.15 11.42 23.77
N ASN A 182 23.09 10.98 24.43
CA ASN A 182 21.89 10.51 23.76
C ASN A 182 21.27 11.57 22.85
N ALA A 183 21.25 12.85 23.29
CA ALA A 183 20.76 13.95 22.48
C ALA A 183 21.61 14.15 21.21
N GLN A 184 22.94 14.06 21.31
CA GLN A 184 23.81 14.16 20.13
C GLN A 184 23.67 12.95 19.20
N GLN A 185 23.53 11.75 19.76
CA GLN A 185 23.25 10.54 18.96
C GLN A 185 21.92 10.63 18.20
N LEU A 186 20.90 11.22 18.79
CA LEU A 186 19.63 11.47 18.11
C LEU A 186 19.79 12.48 16.97
N ARG A 187 20.55 13.55 17.17
CA ARG A 187 20.90 14.48 16.08
C ARG A 187 21.65 13.79 14.95
N LEU A 188 22.54 12.85 15.27
CA LEU A 188 23.25 12.05 14.26
C LEU A 188 22.27 11.16 13.48
N LYS A 189 21.26 10.57 14.11
CA LYS A 189 20.23 9.83 13.39
C LYS A 189 19.46 10.71 12.41
N PHE A 190 19.18 11.95 12.78
CA PHE A 190 18.47 12.90 11.92
C PHE A 190 19.29 13.41 10.73
N THR A 191 20.58 13.06 10.63
CA THR A 191 21.36 13.31 9.42
C THR A 191 20.98 12.35 8.26
N GLN A 192 20.21 11.31 8.55
CA GLN A 192 19.64 10.42 7.55
C GLN A 192 18.14 10.65 7.45
N VAL A 193 17.67 10.98 6.27
CA VAL A 193 16.24 11.11 5.98
C VAL A 193 15.69 9.74 5.63
N LEU A 194 14.80 9.23 6.46
CA LEU A 194 14.22 7.90 6.31
C LEU A 194 12.79 7.98 5.78
N ALA A 195 12.37 6.99 5.00
CA ALA A 195 10.99 6.84 4.59
C ALA A 195 10.11 6.44 5.79
N PRO A 196 9.04 7.19 6.11
CA PRO A 196 8.17 6.89 7.24
C PRO A 196 7.29 5.66 7.00
N ASP A 197 7.05 5.31 5.74
CA ASP A 197 6.23 4.16 5.32
C ASP A 197 6.73 3.65 3.96
N SER A 198 6.21 2.51 3.54
CA SER A 198 6.42 2.00 2.18
C SER A 198 5.50 2.73 1.20
N GLY A 199 6.00 3.03 -0.01
CA GLY A 199 5.20 3.74 -1.00
C GLY A 199 5.99 4.15 -2.22
N VAL A 200 5.44 5.09 -2.98
CA VAL A 200 6.05 5.64 -4.21
C VAL A 200 6.33 7.12 -4.00
N ILE A 201 7.50 7.58 -4.38
CA ILE A 201 7.88 9.01 -4.33
C ILE A 201 7.09 9.77 -5.41
N SER A 202 6.24 10.71 -5.00
CA SER A 202 5.43 11.55 -5.89
C SER A 202 6.10 12.86 -6.25
N ALA A 203 6.89 13.44 -5.33
CA ALA A 203 7.65 14.66 -5.58
C ALA A 203 8.98 14.66 -4.81
N ARG A 204 9.97 15.38 -5.35
CA ARG A 204 11.29 15.55 -4.76
C ARG A 204 11.73 17.00 -4.92
N THR A 205 11.94 17.69 -3.82
CA THR A 205 12.54 19.03 -3.74
C THR A 205 14.00 18.95 -3.29
N ALA A 206 14.41 17.82 -2.74
CA ALA A 206 15.77 17.55 -2.28
C ALA A 206 16.78 17.68 -3.42
N THR A 207 17.78 18.56 -3.24
CA THR A 207 18.87 18.76 -4.20
C THR A 207 20.21 18.59 -3.46
N VAL A 208 21.12 17.81 -4.03
CA VAL A 208 22.47 17.63 -3.49
C VAL A 208 23.19 18.99 -3.42
N GLY A 209 23.83 19.27 -2.30
CA GLY A 209 24.51 20.53 -2.03
C GLY A 209 23.65 21.60 -1.38
N ALA A 210 22.34 21.47 -1.36
CA ALA A 210 21.44 22.39 -0.67
C ALA A 210 21.65 22.34 0.85
N VAL A 211 21.60 23.51 1.49
CA VAL A 211 21.51 23.64 2.95
C VAL A 211 20.04 23.88 3.29
N VAL A 212 19.47 23.03 4.12
CA VAL A 212 18.04 23.09 4.44
C VAL A 212 17.80 23.35 5.92
N GLY A 213 16.68 23.97 6.22
CA GLY A 213 16.19 24.19 7.58
C GLY A 213 15.31 23.04 8.04
N SER A 214 15.15 22.90 9.36
CA SER A 214 14.21 21.95 9.94
C SER A 214 12.79 22.22 9.45
N GLY A 215 12.05 21.15 9.12
CA GLY A 215 10.69 21.23 8.58
C GLY A 215 10.59 21.47 7.07
N THR A 216 11.71 21.72 6.37
CA THR A 216 11.69 21.85 4.91
C THR A 216 11.29 20.52 4.29
N GLU A 217 10.25 20.50 3.46
CA GLU A 217 9.82 19.30 2.71
C GLU A 217 10.89 18.91 1.69
N LEU A 218 11.38 17.68 1.77
CA LEU A 218 12.38 17.11 0.87
C LEU A 218 11.78 16.14 -0.13
N PHE A 219 10.82 15.36 0.33
CA PHE A 219 10.12 14.38 -0.50
C PHE A 219 8.65 14.36 -0.16
N ARG A 220 7.85 14.00 -1.14
CA ARG A 220 6.44 13.64 -0.97
C ARG A 220 6.26 12.23 -1.50
N MET A 221 5.50 11.42 -0.80
CA MET A 221 5.27 10.03 -1.17
C MET A 221 3.81 9.62 -1.03
N VAL A 222 3.37 8.75 -1.94
CA VAL A 222 2.06 8.09 -1.88
C VAL A 222 2.23 6.84 -1.05
N ARG A 223 1.59 6.81 0.12
CA ARG A 223 1.67 5.67 1.05
C ARG A 223 1.09 4.42 0.41
N LYS A 224 1.82 3.30 0.52
CA LYS A 224 1.46 1.98 -0.04
C LYS A 224 1.17 1.97 -1.53
N GLY A 225 1.48 3.04 -2.26
CA GLY A 225 1.18 3.18 -3.69
C GLY A 225 -0.32 3.20 -4.02
N ARG A 226 -1.20 3.46 -3.02
CA ARG A 226 -2.65 3.41 -3.20
C ARG A 226 -3.16 4.73 -3.75
N LEU A 227 -3.90 4.62 -4.87
CA LEU A 227 -4.59 5.71 -5.51
C LEU A 227 -6.10 5.56 -5.31
N GLU A 228 -6.83 6.66 -5.35
CA GLU A 228 -8.29 6.72 -5.35
C GLU A 228 -8.77 7.64 -6.47
N TRP A 229 -10.00 7.41 -6.89
CA TRP A 229 -10.67 8.13 -7.95
C TRP A 229 -11.97 8.73 -7.45
#